data_61475fd504d3de94f2942d6fc0fe94a3
#
_entry.id   61475fd504d3de94f2942d6fc0fe94a3
#
_cell.length_a   1.000
_cell.length_b   1.000
_cell.length_c   1.000
_cell.angle_alpha   90.00
_cell.angle_beta   90.00
_cell.angle_gamma   90.00
#
_symmetry.space_group_name_H-M   'P 1'
#
loop_
_entity.id
_entity.type
_entity.pdbx_description
1 polymer ?
#
loop_
_entity_poly.entity_id
_entity_poly.type
_entity_poly.pdbx_seq_one_letter_code
_entity_poly.pdbx_strand_id
1 'polypeptide(L)'
;MEGKISLNLAMSLDGYICDENGGYQWIHGDGTHELKSASKWSHEEYLKEIDLVVMGRRCYEQGMHLEFNDKEVWIATSKPLPASEGLHAAGKELCSQVLDEKQKGRNIYLYGGGVTIDPFIKQDLIDEYIIGIIPVILGCGKPLFLGNNFTIELRLKDCIYEEGIVILRYVRH
;
A
#
# COMPACT_ATOMS: atom_id res chain seq x y z
N MET A 1 -14.62 16.97 6.61
CA MET A 1 -13.58 16.95 5.56
C MET A 1 -13.58 15.55 4.97
N GLU A 2 -13.34 15.41 3.68
CA GLU A 2 -13.18 14.12 3.02
C GLU A 2 -11.91 13.44 3.51
N GLY A 3 -11.92 12.12 3.65
CA GLY A 3 -10.74 11.33 3.99
C GLY A 3 -9.79 11.17 2.80
N LYS A 4 -8.81 10.31 2.93
CA LYS A 4 -7.76 10.09 1.93
C LYS A 4 -7.56 8.61 1.67
N ILE A 5 -7.38 8.23 0.40
CA ILE A 5 -6.93 6.90 0.00
C ILE A 5 -5.42 6.98 -0.26
N SER A 6 -4.64 6.26 0.51
CA SER A 6 -3.18 6.21 0.37
C SER A 6 -2.71 4.79 0.06
N LEU A 7 -1.81 4.69 -0.91
CA LEU A 7 -1.03 3.50 -1.19
C LEU A 7 0.31 3.62 -0.46
N ASN A 8 0.64 2.68 0.41
CA ASN A 8 1.90 2.68 1.13
C ASN A 8 2.49 1.26 1.10
N LEU A 9 3.63 1.10 0.44
CA LEU A 9 4.31 -0.20 0.36
C LEU A 9 5.78 -0.04 -0.04
N ALA A 10 6.53 -1.14 0.11
CA ALA A 10 7.89 -1.27 -0.38
C ALA A 10 7.92 -1.93 -1.76
N MET A 11 8.87 -1.53 -2.59
CA MET A 11 9.08 -2.02 -3.95
C MET A 11 10.58 -2.17 -4.23
N SER A 12 10.97 -3.22 -4.93
CA SER A 12 12.32 -3.35 -5.44
C SER A 12 12.62 -2.26 -6.47
N LEU A 13 13.90 -2.00 -6.75
CA LEU A 13 14.30 -1.00 -7.74
C LEU A 13 13.71 -1.28 -9.13
N ASP A 14 13.50 -2.55 -9.46
CA ASP A 14 12.91 -3.02 -10.72
C ASP A 14 11.38 -3.23 -10.66
N GLY A 15 10.70 -2.76 -9.60
CA GLY A 15 9.25 -2.58 -9.57
C GLY A 15 8.43 -3.74 -8.99
N TYR A 16 9.04 -4.68 -8.28
CA TYR A 16 8.34 -5.80 -7.66
C TYR A 16 8.02 -5.53 -6.19
N ILE A 17 6.87 -6.02 -5.73
CA ILE A 17 6.42 -5.91 -4.33
C ILE A 17 6.61 -7.19 -3.52
N CYS A 18 6.83 -8.31 -4.19
CA CYS A 18 7.26 -9.58 -3.62
C CYS A 18 7.91 -10.44 -4.70
N ASP A 19 8.63 -11.49 -4.31
CA ASP A 19 9.15 -12.49 -5.24
C ASP A 19 8.02 -13.32 -5.89
N GLU A 20 8.35 -14.27 -6.74
CA GLU A 20 7.39 -15.13 -7.45
C GLU A 20 6.52 -15.95 -6.49
N ASN A 21 7.04 -16.33 -5.34
CA ASN A 21 6.37 -17.12 -4.31
C ASN A 21 5.59 -16.26 -3.30
N GLY A 22 5.73 -14.92 -3.37
CA GLY A 22 5.12 -13.97 -2.45
C GLY A 22 6.00 -13.64 -1.24
N GLY A 23 7.28 -14.01 -1.27
CA GLY A 23 8.26 -13.68 -0.24
C GLY A 23 8.67 -12.21 -0.28
N TYR A 24 8.99 -11.67 0.90
CA TYR A 24 9.31 -10.25 1.10
C TYR A 24 10.50 -10.04 2.04
N GLN A 25 11.32 -11.08 2.30
CA GLN A 25 12.47 -11.02 3.21
C GLN A 25 13.58 -10.07 2.73
N TRP A 26 13.56 -9.69 1.47
CA TRP A 26 14.46 -8.73 0.85
C TRP A 26 14.12 -7.27 1.19
N ILE A 27 13.00 -7.01 1.87
CA ILE A 27 12.60 -5.66 2.29
C ILE A 27 13.40 -5.25 3.52
N HIS A 28 14.61 -4.77 3.28
CA HIS A 28 15.50 -4.21 4.29
C HIS A 28 16.46 -3.21 3.64
N GLY A 29 17.06 -2.34 4.45
CA GLY A 29 18.11 -1.44 4.01
C GLY A 29 19.44 -2.15 3.78
N ASP A 30 20.39 -1.41 3.23
CA ASP A 30 21.76 -1.88 2.97
C ASP A 30 22.70 -1.73 4.18
N GLY A 31 22.20 -1.19 5.28
CA GLY A 31 22.96 -0.95 6.53
C GLY A 31 23.90 0.25 6.47
N THR A 32 23.88 1.06 5.40
CA THR A 32 24.69 2.26 5.32
C THR A 32 24.00 3.46 5.98
N HIS A 33 24.79 4.35 6.62
CA HIS A 33 24.29 5.53 7.31
C HIS A 33 24.87 6.84 6.76
N GLU A 34 25.60 6.78 5.66
CA GLU A 34 26.27 7.93 5.06
C GLU A 34 25.27 8.93 4.45
N LEU A 35 24.25 8.41 3.78
CA LEU A 35 23.17 9.21 3.20
C LEU A 35 21.90 9.03 4.04
N LYS A 36 21.41 10.14 4.59
CA LYS A 36 20.14 10.19 5.31
C LYS A 36 19.50 11.57 5.19
N SER A 37 18.19 11.60 5.07
CA SER A 37 17.41 12.84 5.11
C SER A 37 17.30 13.39 6.54
N ALA A 38 17.01 14.67 6.66
CA ALA A 38 16.76 15.30 7.96
C ALA A 38 15.46 14.78 8.62
N SER A 39 14.44 14.53 7.83
CA SER A 39 13.19 13.89 8.26
C SER A 39 13.32 12.37 8.22
N LYS A 40 12.56 11.71 9.10
CA LYS A 40 12.44 10.25 9.14
C LYS A 40 11.02 9.83 8.81
N TRP A 41 10.90 8.68 8.14
CA TRP A 41 9.61 8.03 7.98
C TRP A 41 9.26 7.26 9.25
N SER A 42 8.04 7.43 9.72
CA SER A 42 7.46 6.62 10.78
C SER A 42 6.18 5.94 10.31
N HIS A 43 6.26 4.64 10.12
CA HIS A 43 5.09 3.83 9.78
C HIS A 43 4.04 3.83 10.92
N GLU A 44 4.50 3.87 12.17
CA GLU A 44 3.64 3.97 13.34
C GLU A 44 2.81 5.27 13.31
N GLU A 45 3.45 6.42 13.06
CA GLU A 45 2.73 7.70 12.96
C GLU A 45 1.76 7.71 11.78
N TYR A 46 2.14 7.12 10.64
CA TYR A 46 1.25 6.95 9.51
C TYR A 46 0.01 6.12 9.88
N LEU A 47 0.18 5.00 10.58
CA LEU A 47 -0.91 4.13 10.98
C LEU A 47 -1.89 4.79 11.96
N LYS A 48 -1.45 5.74 12.78
CA LYS A 48 -2.34 6.49 13.68
C LYS A 48 -3.42 7.30 12.95
N GLU A 49 -3.13 7.69 11.70
CA GLU A 49 -4.07 8.45 10.87
C GLU A 49 -5.04 7.55 10.08
N ILE A 50 -4.82 6.21 10.06
CA ILE A 50 -5.57 5.27 9.24
C ILE A 50 -6.76 4.69 10.02
N ASP A 51 -7.93 4.69 9.38
CA ASP A 51 -9.18 4.13 9.91
C ASP A 51 -9.50 2.76 9.31
N LEU A 52 -9.12 2.54 8.05
CA LEU A 52 -9.47 1.35 7.27
C LEU A 52 -8.26 0.86 6.47
N VAL A 53 -7.98 -0.44 6.56
CA VAL A 53 -6.95 -1.10 5.74
C VAL A 53 -7.61 -2.00 4.70
N VAL A 54 -7.17 -1.90 3.46
CA VAL A 54 -7.65 -2.75 2.35
C VAL A 54 -6.51 -3.62 1.88
N MET A 55 -6.72 -4.94 1.87
CA MET A 55 -5.71 -5.89 1.39
C MET A 55 -6.31 -7.03 0.57
N GLY A 56 -5.48 -7.66 -0.23
CA GLY A 56 -5.87 -8.82 -1.02
C GLY A 56 -5.95 -10.10 -0.19
N ARG A 57 -6.67 -11.11 -0.72
CA ARG A 57 -6.85 -12.43 -0.09
C ARG A 57 -5.54 -13.09 0.29
N ARG A 58 -4.49 -12.99 -0.54
CA ARG A 58 -3.17 -13.58 -0.24
C ARG A 58 -2.50 -12.94 0.98
N CYS A 59 -2.57 -11.63 1.10
CA CYS A 59 -2.05 -10.92 2.29
C CYS A 59 -2.77 -11.40 3.55
N TYR A 60 -4.09 -11.55 3.48
CA TYR A 60 -4.88 -12.11 4.56
C TYR A 60 -4.45 -13.54 4.93
N GLU A 61 -4.28 -14.42 3.95
CA GLU A 61 -3.85 -15.83 4.16
C GLU A 61 -2.42 -15.94 4.72
N GLN A 62 -1.57 -14.92 4.49
CA GLN A 62 -0.25 -14.79 5.10
C GLN A 62 -0.30 -14.19 6.52
N GLY A 63 -1.48 -13.86 7.04
CA GLY A 63 -1.64 -13.31 8.39
C GLY A 63 -1.38 -11.82 8.53
N MET A 64 -1.19 -11.06 7.42
CA MET A 64 -0.84 -9.64 7.47
C MET A 64 -1.91 -8.78 8.15
N HIS A 65 -3.18 -9.20 8.15
CA HIS A 65 -4.27 -8.51 8.84
C HIS A 65 -4.08 -8.45 10.36
N LEU A 66 -3.28 -9.34 10.94
CA LEU A 66 -3.02 -9.39 12.39
C LEU A 66 -2.21 -8.18 12.90
N GLU A 67 -1.56 -7.46 12.00
CA GLU A 67 -0.85 -6.21 12.34
C GLU A 67 -1.80 -5.02 12.59
N PHE A 68 -3.10 -5.18 12.23
CA PHE A 68 -4.10 -4.11 12.25
C PHE A 68 -5.28 -4.42 13.18
N ASN A 69 -5.02 -5.02 14.34
CA ASN A 69 -6.06 -5.45 15.29
C ASN A 69 -6.90 -4.30 15.87
N ASP A 70 -6.40 -3.08 15.80
CA ASP A 70 -7.06 -1.85 16.26
C ASP A 70 -7.82 -1.11 15.13
N LYS A 71 -7.86 -1.71 13.92
CA LYS A 71 -8.42 -1.09 12.72
C LYS A 71 -9.43 -2.00 12.03
N GLU A 72 -10.27 -1.41 11.23
CA GLU A 72 -11.11 -2.16 10.31
C GLU A 72 -10.29 -2.63 9.12
N VAL A 73 -10.44 -3.91 8.73
CA VAL A 73 -9.71 -4.51 7.62
C VAL A 73 -10.67 -5.10 6.60
N TRP A 74 -10.57 -4.63 5.38
CA TRP A 74 -11.34 -5.15 4.26
C TRP A 74 -10.48 -6.01 3.35
N ILE A 75 -10.95 -7.24 3.13
CA ILE A 75 -10.27 -8.22 2.28
C ILE A 75 -10.93 -8.24 0.90
N ALA A 76 -10.14 -7.91 -0.12
CA ALA A 76 -10.58 -8.01 -1.52
C ALA A 76 -10.78 -9.48 -1.90
N THR A 77 -12.00 -9.98 -1.74
CA THR A 77 -12.35 -11.38 -2.00
C THR A 77 -13.86 -11.53 -2.20
N SER A 78 -14.24 -12.46 -3.08
CA SER A 78 -15.63 -12.93 -3.21
C SER A 78 -15.92 -14.17 -2.36
N LYS A 79 -14.89 -14.74 -1.71
CA LYS A 79 -15.04 -15.91 -0.85
C LYS A 79 -15.40 -15.48 0.57
N PRO A 80 -16.23 -16.26 1.28
CA PRO A 80 -16.53 -15.96 2.67
C PRO A 80 -15.27 -15.95 3.54
N LEU A 81 -15.31 -15.11 4.56
CA LEU A 81 -14.30 -15.05 5.64
C LEU A 81 -14.90 -15.59 6.93
N PRO A 82 -14.09 -16.10 7.85
CA PRO A 82 -14.53 -16.38 9.22
C PRO A 82 -15.11 -15.09 9.84
N ALA A 83 -16.15 -15.26 10.65
CA ALA A 83 -16.70 -14.14 11.40
C ALA A 83 -15.65 -13.62 12.41
N SER A 84 -15.27 -12.37 12.27
CA SER A 84 -14.35 -11.68 13.18
C SER A 84 -14.71 -10.21 13.23
N GLU A 85 -14.59 -9.60 14.40
CA GLU A 85 -14.81 -8.17 14.56
C GLU A 85 -13.78 -7.37 13.74
N GLY A 86 -14.24 -6.35 13.03
CA GLY A 86 -13.39 -5.49 12.21
C GLY A 86 -12.88 -6.10 10.89
N LEU A 87 -13.23 -7.36 10.57
CA LEU A 87 -12.81 -8.04 9.35
C LEU A 87 -13.99 -8.20 8.37
N HIS A 88 -13.87 -7.65 7.16
CA HIS A 88 -14.92 -7.66 6.15
C HIS A 88 -14.43 -8.19 4.80
N ALA A 89 -15.27 -9.00 4.15
CA ALA A 89 -15.05 -9.39 2.75
C ALA A 89 -15.66 -8.32 1.83
N ALA A 90 -14.86 -7.79 0.93
CA ALA A 90 -15.28 -6.85 -0.10
C ALA A 90 -15.02 -7.43 -1.49
N GLY A 91 -16.08 -7.57 -2.27
CA GLY A 91 -16.05 -8.19 -3.61
C GLY A 91 -15.87 -7.15 -4.72
N LYS A 92 -16.71 -7.27 -5.76
CA LYS A 92 -16.64 -6.43 -6.97
C LYS A 92 -16.88 -4.94 -6.70
N GLU A 93 -17.63 -4.61 -5.66
CA GLU A 93 -17.97 -3.23 -5.28
C GLU A 93 -16.91 -2.57 -4.39
N LEU A 94 -15.73 -3.20 -4.24
CA LEU A 94 -14.68 -2.72 -3.32
C LEU A 94 -14.34 -1.23 -3.55
N CYS A 95 -14.11 -0.82 -4.79
CA CYS A 95 -13.71 0.56 -5.08
C CYS A 95 -14.81 1.58 -4.71
N SER A 96 -16.07 1.29 -5.06
CA SER A 96 -17.20 2.18 -4.71
C SER A 96 -17.41 2.25 -3.19
N GLN A 97 -17.35 1.11 -2.51
CA GLN A 97 -17.49 1.05 -1.05
C GLN A 97 -16.36 1.82 -0.34
N VAL A 98 -15.12 1.70 -0.81
CA VAL A 98 -13.98 2.46 -0.27
C VAL A 98 -14.13 3.97 -0.51
N LEU A 99 -14.67 4.37 -1.67
CA LEU A 99 -15.01 5.78 -1.93
C LEU A 99 -16.06 6.32 -0.97
N ASP A 100 -17.09 5.53 -0.67
CA ASP A 100 -18.13 5.92 0.30
C ASP A 100 -17.51 6.14 1.70
N GLU A 101 -16.57 5.29 2.11
CA GLU A 101 -15.84 5.46 3.38
C GLU A 101 -14.97 6.73 3.37
N LYS A 102 -14.29 6.99 2.27
CA LYS A 102 -13.52 8.24 2.08
C LYS A 102 -14.43 9.47 2.22
N GLN A 103 -15.60 9.47 1.60
CA GLN A 103 -16.58 10.57 1.70
C GLN A 103 -17.07 10.81 3.12
N LYS A 104 -17.13 9.77 3.95
CA LYS A 104 -17.43 9.86 5.39
C LYS A 104 -16.27 10.45 6.22
N GLY A 105 -15.15 10.77 5.59
CA GLY A 105 -13.97 11.37 6.24
C GLY A 105 -12.96 10.36 6.75
N ARG A 106 -13.08 9.07 6.40
CA ARG A 106 -12.13 8.02 6.81
C ARG A 106 -10.89 8.02 5.94
N ASN A 107 -9.74 7.78 6.56
CA ASN A 107 -8.48 7.57 5.87
C ASN A 107 -8.26 6.07 5.60
N ILE A 108 -7.99 5.75 4.35
CA ILE A 108 -7.88 4.39 3.86
C ILE A 108 -6.43 4.08 3.46
N TYR A 109 -5.93 2.96 3.94
CA TYR A 109 -4.64 2.41 3.57
C TYR A 109 -4.82 1.24 2.60
N LEU A 110 -4.39 1.41 1.35
CA LEU A 110 -4.25 0.31 0.40
C LEU A 110 -2.94 -0.42 0.68
N TYR A 111 -3.04 -1.54 1.38
CA TYR A 111 -1.89 -2.35 1.80
C TYR A 111 -1.26 -3.14 0.63
N GLY A 112 -2.10 -3.75 -0.20
CA GLY A 112 -1.62 -4.56 -1.34
C GLY A 112 -2.45 -5.83 -1.57
N GLY A 113 -2.12 -6.75 -2.47
CA GLY A 113 -1.09 -6.68 -3.52
C GLY A 113 -1.52 -5.98 -4.80
N GLY A 114 -0.68 -6.05 -5.84
CA GLY A 114 -0.90 -5.34 -7.10
C GLY A 114 -2.27 -5.55 -7.73
N VAL A 115 -2.80 -6.76 -7.72
CA VAL A 115 -4.16 -7.07 -8.25
C VAL A 115 -5.27 -6.35 -7.48
N THR A 116 -5.12 -6.16 -6.17
CA THR A 116 -6.08 -5.42 -5.34
C THR A 116 -5.99 -3.92 -5.58
N ILE A 117 -4.79 -3.40 -5.82
CA ILE A 117 -4.51 -1.98 -6.04
C ILE A 117 -4.87 -1.54 -7.45
N ASP A 118 -4.70 -2.41 -8.45
CA ASP A 118 -4.87 -2.10 -9.87
C ASP A 118 -6.22 -1.42 -10.23
N PRO A 119 -7.39 -1.84 -9.71
CA PRO A 119 -8.65 -1.16 -9.94
C PRO A 119 -8.68 0.28 -9.41
N PHE A 120 -8.00 0.57 -8.32
CA PHE A 120 -7.89 1.92 -7.76
C PHE A 120 -7.01 2.81 -8.63
N ILE A 121 -5.92 2.27 -9.18
CA ILE A 121 -5.07 2.98 -10.15
C ILE A 121 -5.84 3.27 -11.43
N LYS A 122 -6.53 2.27 -12.00
CA LYS A 122 -7.29 2.41 -13.24
C LYS A 122 -8.44 3.41 -13.16
N GLN A 123 -8.97 3.66 -11.97
CA GLN A 123 -10.04 4.62 -11.73
C GLN A 123 -9.52 5.95 -11.14
N ASP A 124 -8.20 6.12 -11.00
CA ASP A 124 -7.53 7.30 -10.40
C ASP A 124 -8.09 7.66 -9.02
N LEU A 125 -8.22 6.66 -8.14
CA LEU A 125 -8.83 6.84 -6.81
C LEU A 125 -7.80 7.11 -5.70
N ILE A 126 -6.51 6.91 -5.98
CA ILE A 126 -5.44 7.03 -4.98
C ILE A 126 -5.02 8.50 -4.86
N ASP A 127 -5.14 9.06 -3.67
CA ASP A 127 -4.77 10.45 -3.38
C ASP A 127 -3.29 10.62 -3.07
N GLU A 128 -2.66 9.63 -2.45
CA GLU A 128 -1.26 9.67 -2.05
C GLU A 128 -0.57 8.32 -2.28
N TYR A 129 0.59 8.37 -2.92
CA TYR A 129 1.47 7.22 -3.16
C TYR A 129 2.69 7.37 -2.26
N ILE A 130 2.93 6.40 -1.38
CA ILE A 130 4.06 6.34 -0.47
C ILE A 130 4.82 5.06 -0.81
N ILE A 131 5.90 5.20 -1.57
CA ILE A 131 6.63 4.07 -2.14
C ILE A 131 8.05 4.04 -1.58
N GLY A 132 8.36 3.01 -0.82
CA GLY A 132 9.72 2.73 -0.37
C GLY A 132 10.47 1.94 -1.44
N ILE A 133 11.48 2.55 -2.06
CA ILE A 133 12.37 1.86 -2.99
C ILE A 133 13.46 1.18 -2.21
N ILE A 134 13.48 -0.16 -2.26
CA ILE A 134 14.47 -0.99 -1.58
C ILE A 134 15.68 -1.15 -2.50
N PRO A 135 16.92 -1.10 -1.96
CA PRO A 135 18.15 -1.16 -2.76
C PRO A 135 18.44 -2.59 -3.26
N VAL A 136 17.51 -3.17 -4.02
CA VAL A 136 17.59 -4.52 -4.58
C VAL A 136 16.97 -4.58 -5.96
N ILE A 137 17.52 -5.41 -6.83
CA ILE A 137 16.94 -5.84 -8.11
C ILE A 137 16.59 -7.30 -7.95
N LEU A 138 15.31 -7.65 -8.07
CA LEU A 138 14.83 -9.03 -7.93
C LEU A 138 14.94 -9.82 -9.23
N GLY A 139 14.85 -9.15 -10.38
CA GLY A 139 14.84 -9.77 -11.71
C GLY A 139 13.51 -10.42 -12.07
N CYS A 140 12.77 -10.96 -11.11
CA CYS A 140 11.43 -11.52 -11.28
C CYS A 140 10.62 -11.39 -10.00
N GLY A 141 9.30 -11.39 -10.11
CA GLY A 141 8.40 -11.25 -8.96
C GLY A 141 7.01 -10.74 -9.36
N LYS A 142 6.25 -10.30 -8.40
CA LYS A 142 4.92 -9.69 -8.64
C LYS A 142 5.06 -8.18 -8.69
N PRO A 143 4.71 -7.55 -9.82
CA PRO A 143 4.85 -6.12 -9.99
C PRO A 143 3.78 -5.36 -9.17
N LEU A 144 4.12 -4.13 -8.78
CA LEU A 144 3.15 -3.20 -8.22
C LEU A 144 2.17 -2.72 -9.29
N PHE A 145 2.68 -2.23 -10.41
CA PHE A 145 1.89 -1.66 -11.49
C PHE A 145 1.67 -2.70 -12.59
N LEU A 146 0.41 -3.08 -12.81
CA LEU A 146 0.05 -4.11 -13.81
C LEU A 146 -0.07 -3.55 -15.22
N GLY A 147 -0.03 -2.23 -15.39
CA GLY A 147 -0.19 -1.57 -16.69
C GLY A 147 -1.64 -1.47 -17.16
N ASN A 148 -1.81 -1.08 -18.43
CA ASN A 148 -3.11 -0.88 -19.08
C ASN A 148 -4.00 0.19 -18.42
N ASN A 149 -3.38 1.17 -17.75
CA ASN A 149 -4.03 2.38 -17.25
C ASN A 149 -3.64 3.59 -18.11
N PHE A 150 -4.40 4.68 -17.98
CA PHE A 150 -4.02 5.97 -18.56
C PHE A 150 -2.84 6.59 -17.79
N THR A 151 -2.24 7.61 -18.35
CA THR A 151 -1.16 8.35 -17.67
C THR A 151 -1.74 9.11 -16.49
N ILE A 152 -1.13 8.93 -15.31
CA ILE A 152 -1.47 9.65 -14.08
C ILE A 152 -0.26 10.55 -13.76
N GLU A 153 -0.47 11.85 -13.75
CA GLU A 153 0.57 12.81 -13.39
C GLU A 153 0.57 13.02 -11.88
N LEU A 154 1.75 12.92 -11.29
CA LEU A 154 1.95 13.02 -9.86
C LEU A 154 2.92 14.16 -9.52
N ARG A 155 2.70 14.79 -8.37
CA ARG A 155 3.60 15.79 -7.80
C ARG A 155 4.32 15.22 -6.60
N LEU A 156 5.66 15.31 -6.59
CA LEU A 156 6.46 14.92 -5.44
C LEU A 156 6.12 15.84 -4.25
N LYS A 157 5.75 15.23 -3.13
CA LYS A 157 5.44 15.90 -1.87
C LYS A 157 6.61 15.84 -0.90
N ASP A 158 7.28 14.68 -0.83
CA ASP A 158 8.37 14.44 0.10
C ASP A 158 9.29 13.33 -0.43
N CYS A 159 10.56 13.37 -0.01
CA CYS A 159 11.56 12.36 -0.31
C CYS A 159 12.40 12.10 0.95
N ILE A 160 12.25 10.93 1.55
CA ILE A 160 12.96 10.53 2.77
C ILE A 160 13.89 9.38 2.40
N TYR A 161 15.11 9.40 2.87
CA TYR A 161 16.08 8.33 2.62
C TYR A 161 16.93 8.03 3.84
N GLU A 162 17.11 6.76 4.13
CA GLU A 162 17.92 6.22 5.21
C GLU A 162 18.27 4.76 4.88
N GLU A 163 19.49 4.34 5.20
CA GLU A 163 19.96 2.95 5.01
C GLU A 163 19.77 2.40 3.58
N GLY A 164 20.01 3.24 2.58
CA GLY A 164 19.83 2.89 1.18
C GLY A 164 18.37 2.82 0.71
N ILE A 165 17.39 2.87 1.61
CA ILE A 165 15.96 2.94 1.25
C ILE A 165 15.59 4.38 0.91
N VAL A 166 14.84 4.56 -0.17
CA VAL A 166 14.27 5.87 -0.56
C VAL A 166 12.77 5.79 -0.51
N ILE A 167 12.14 6.58 0.36
CA ILE A 167 10.69 6.69 0.46
C ILE A 167 10.23 7.93 -0.29
N LEU A 168 9.49 7.72 -1.37
CA LEU A 168 8.93 8.75 -2.22
C LEU A 168 7.45 8.92 -1.88
N ARG A 169 7.05 10.17 -1.60
CA ARG A 169 5.65 10.52 -1.37
C ARG A 169 5.16 11.41 -2.50
N TYR A 170 4.22 10.90 -3.27
CA TYR A 170 3.58 11.62 -4.36
C TYR A 170 2.09 11.83 -4.06
N VAL A 171 1.58 12.95 -4.53
CA VAL A 171 0.13 13.24 -4.54
C VAL A 171 -0.30 13.52 -5.98
N ARG A 172 -1.59 13.39 -6.25
CA ARG A 172 -2.16 13.81 -7.54
C ARG A 172 -1.88 15.29 -7.79
N HIS A 173 -1.78 15.62 -9.07
CA HIS A 173 -1.53 17.00 -9.53
C HIS A 173 -2.74 17.88 -9.37
#